data_7c14d07880cca8611ad80641dc97351e
#
_entry.id   7c14d07880cca8611ad80641dc97351e
#
_cell.length_a   1.000
_cell.length_b   1.000
_cell.length_c   1.000
_cell.angle_alpha   90.00
_cell.angle_beta   90.00
_cell.angle_gamma   90.00
#
_symmetry.space_group_name_H-M   'P 1'
#
loop_
_entity.id
_entity.type
_entity.pdbx_description
1 polymer ?
#
loop_
_entity_poly.entity_id
_entity_poly.type
_entity_poly.pdbx_seq_one_letter_code
_entity_poly.pdbx_strand_id
1 'polypeptide(L)'
;AVSIEQVADAAEVSPSTVYRYFGTKEGLVVHDEYDDRVLELLVYYLQRDGDLAHVLTRVLDELWAEHFVKDAGPSWVRTRWCFEHPSIQGAMWVLVNEQVETIARAVSDSRRMPLLRARILASATVWGIVAVLRTWYEQDGASDLRADIGQVIDMLARLEQTSPGS
;
A
#
# COMPACT_ATOMS: atom_id res chain seq x y z
N ALA A 1 -17.07 20.94 6.12
CA ALA A 1 -15.93 20.35 5.41
C ALA A 1 -14.67 21.17 5.72
N VAL A 2 -13.57 20.55 6.10
CA VAL A 2 -12.28 21.22 6.34
C VAL A 2 -11.67 21.59 4.98
N SER A 3 -11.06 22.78 4.86
CA SER A 3 -10.37 23.22 3.65
C SER A 3 -8.85 22.99 3.77
N ILE A 4 -8.15 23.02 2.63
CA ILE A 4 -6.68 22.91 2.61
C ILE A 4 -6.03 24.09 3.34
N GLU A 5 -6.63 25.28 3.25
CA GLU A 5 -6.16 26.48 3.94
C GLU A 5 -6.20 26.29 5.46
N GLN A 6 -7.26 25.69 5.98
CA GLN A 6 -7.40 25.40 7.42
C GLN A 6 -6.39 24.33 7.88
N VAL A 7 -6.12 23.33 7.02
CA VAL A 7 -5.09 22.31 7.32
C VAL A 7 -3.69 22.93 7.30
N ALA A 8 -3.40 23.77 6.32
CA ALA A 8 -2.12 24.45 6.19
C ALA A 8 -1.86 25.41 7.38
N ASP A 9 -2.88 26.13 7.81
CA ASP A 9 -2.81 27.02 8.97
C ASP A 9 -2.52 26.23 10.26
N ALA A 10 -3.25 25.12 10.47
CA ALA A 10 -3.03 24.24 11.61
C ALA A 10 -1.66 23.56 11.63
N ALA A 11 -1.08 23.29 10.46
CA ALA A 11 0.24 22.70 10.30
C ALA A 11 1.38 23.74 10.22
N GLU A 12 1.06 25.06 10.36
CA GLU A 12 2.02 26.16 10.26
C GLU A 12 2.82 26.18 8.94
N VAL A 13 2.18 25.79 7.83
CA VAL A 13 2.75 25.79 6.49
C VAL A 13 1.90 26.61 5.51
N SER A 14 2.46 26.93 4.33
CA SER A 14 1.66 27.60 3.30
C SER A 14 0.70 26.61 2.60
N PRO A 15 -0.50 27.04 2.15
CA PRO A 15 -1.38 26.21 1.34
C PRO A 15 -0.70 25.66 0.08
N SER A 16 0.20 26.44 -0.53
CA SER A 16 0.98 25.98 -1.69
C SER A 16 1.93 24.82 -1.36
N THR A 17 2.42 24.76 -0.12
CA THR A 17 3.20 23.60 0.36
C THR A 17 2.33 22.35 0.41
N VAL A 18 1.14 22.45 0.97
CA VAL A 18 0.19 21.32 1.05
C VAL A 18 -0.20 20.84 -0.36
N TYR A 19 -0.55 21.77 -1.26
CA TYR A 19 -0.87 21.42 -2.65
C TYR A 19 0.31 20.75 -3.39
N ARG A 20 1.53 21.20 -3.14
CA ARG A 20 2.72 20.61 -3.77
C ARG A 20 2.97 19.17 -3.36
N TYR A 21 2.71 18.81 -2.10
CA TYR A 21 2.95 17.46 -1.58
C TYR A 21 1.79 16.50 -1.82
N PHE A 22 0.55 16.97 -1.67
CA PHE A 22 -0.63 16.11 -1.65
C PHE A 22 -1.57 16.32 -2.84
N GLY A 23 -1.37 17.38 -3.64
CA GLY A 23 -2.16 17.69 -4.82
C GLY A 23 -3.58 18.15 -4.52
N THR A 24 -4.32 17.38 -3.73
CA THR A 24 -5.72 17.62 -3.38
C THR A 24 -5.98 17.37 -1.88
N LYS A 25 -7.14 17.78 -1.39
CA LYS A 25 -7.55 17.46 -0.02
C LYS A 25 -7.80 15.95 0.21
N GLU A 26 -8.22 15.25 -0.83
CA GLU A 26 -8.35 13.80 -0.83
C GLU A 26 -6.96 13.14 -0.76
N GLY A 27 -5.97 13.71 -1.44
CA GLY A 27 -4.58 13.29 -1.36
C GLY A 27 -4.03 13.31 0.06
N LEU A 28 -4.40 14.30 0.88
CA LEU A 28 -4.05 14.35 2.31
C LEU A 28 -4.54 13.13 3.10
N VAL A 29 -5.65 12.54 2.69
CA VAL A 29 -6.25 11.39 3.40
C VAL A 29 -5.61 10.08 2.96
N VAL A 30 -5.38 9.95 1.66
CA VAL A 30 -4.90 8.68 1.08
C VAL A 30 -3.39 8.51 1.16
N HIS A 31 -2.64 9.60 1.25
CA HIS A 31 -1.19 9.53 1.39
C HIS A 31 -0.81 8.98 2.77
N ASP A 32 0.01 7.96 2.77
CA ASP A 32 0.52 7.32 3.97
C ASP A 32 2.03 7.59 4.09
N GLU A 33 2.48 8.02 5.25
CA GLU A 33 3.91 8.24 5.51
C GLU A 33 4.74 6.95 5.41
N TYR A 34 4.08 5.79 5.50
CA TYR A 34 4.71 4.48 5.35
C TYR A 34 4.86 4.03 3.89
N ASP A 35 4.20 4.67 2.91
CA ASP A 35 4.26 4.27 1.50
C ASP A 35 5.69 4.26 0.95
N ASP A 36 6.45 5.33 1.20
CA ASP A 36 7.86 5.43 0.80
C ASP A 36 8.71 4.36 1.51
N ARG A 37 8.43 4.13 2.80
CA ARG A 37 9.16 3.14 3.60
C ARG A 37 8.88 1.71 3.14
N VAL A 38 7.65 1.38 2.79
CA VAL A 38 7.28 0.09 2.17
C VAL A 38 8.11 -0.14 0.91
N LEU A 39 8.16 0.86 0.02
CA LEU A 39 8.89 0.75 -1.24
C LEU A 39 10.42 0.60 -1.02
N GLU A 40 11.00 1.37 -0.10
CA GLU A 40 12.41 1.25 0.26
C GLU A 40 12.76 -0.16 0.76
N LEU A 41 11.97 -0.69 1.71
CA LEU A 41 12.17 -2.02 2.27
C LEU A 41 11.97 -3.10 1.19
N LEU A 42 10.95 -2.96 0.36
CA LEU A 42 10.70 -3.88 -0.74
C LEU A 42 11.90 -3.95 -1.68
N VAL A 43 12.40 -2.81 -2.16
CA VAL A 43 13.59 -2.76 -3.04
C VAL A 43 14.82 -3.32 -2.33
N TYR A 44 15.04 -2.97 -1.07
CA TYR A 44 16.15 -3.47 -0.27
C TYR A 44 16.17 -5.00 -0.18
N TYR A 45 15.01 -5.61 0.12
CA TYR A 45 14.91 -7.06 0.25
C TYR A 45 14.90 -7.78 -1.10
N LEU A 46 14.24 -7.23 -2.13
CA LEU A 46 14.25 -7.81 -3.49
C LEU A 46 15.66 -7.97 -4.07
N GLN A 47 16.61 -7.12 -3.69
CA GLN A 47 18.00 -7.23 -4.12
C GLN A 47 18.78 -8.34 -3.39
N ARG A 48 18.29 -8.85 -2.26
CA ARG A 48 18.97 -9.79 -1.38
C ARG A 48 18.31 -11.16 -1.33
N ASP A 49 17.00 -11.18 -1.40
CA ASP A 49 16.19 -12.39 -1.23
C ASP A 49 15.56 -12.81 -2.57
N GLY A 50 15.63 -14.10 -2.89
CA GLY A 50 15.13 -14.62 -4.16
C GLY A 50 13.63 -14.87 -4.24
N ASP A 51 12.90 -14.84 -3.11
CA ASP A 51 11.48 -15.19 -2.99
C ASP A 51 10.65 -13.96 -2.64
N LEU A 52 9.66 -13.63 -3.49
CA LEU A 52 8.79 -12.47 -3.29
C LEU A 52 7.94 -12.60 -2.02
N ALA A 53 7.41 -13.78 -1.73
CA ALA A 53 6.62 -14.01 -0.54
C ALA A 53 7.45 -13.78 0.73
N HIS A 54 8.70 -14.24 0.76
CA HIS A 54 9.62 -13.99 1.87
C HIS A 54 9.90 -12.49 2.03
N VAL A 55 10.16 -11.78 0.92
CA VAL A 55 10.36 -10.32 0.92
C VAL A 55 9.15 -9.60 1.49
N LEU A 56 7.94 -9.93 1.02
CA LEU A 56 6.70 -9.31 1.51
C LEU A 56 6.44 -9.60 3.00
N THR A 57 6.73 -10.82 3.46
CA THR A 57 6.63 -11.17 4.88
C THR A 57 7.57 -10.31 5.72
N ARG A 58 8.81 -10.11 5.29
CA ARG A 58 9.77 -9.27 6.01
C ARG A 58 9.36 -7.80 6.05
N VAL A 59 8.87 -7.26 4.95
CA VAL A 59 8.33 -5.89 4.90
C VAL A 59 7.15 -5.75 5.87
N LEU A 60 6.22 -6.71 5.86
CA LEU A 60 5.10 -6.73 6.79
C LEU A 60 5.56 -6.77 8.25
N ASP A 61 6.52 -7.64 8.58
CA ASP A 61 7.03 -7.79 9.95
C ASP A 61 7.68 -6.50 10.47
N GLU A 62 8.47 -5.82 9.65
CA GLU A 62 9.14 -4.58 10.05
C GLU A 62 8.16 -3.41 10.26
N LEU A 63 7.11 -3.33 9.45
CA LEU A 63 6.16 -2.23 9.52
C LEU A 63 4.98 -2.49 10.46
N TRP A 64 4.74 -3.75 10.83
CA TRP A 64 3.54 -4.12 11.58
C TRP A 64 3.39 -3.37 12.90
N ALA A 65 4.45 -3.34 13.69
CA ALA A 65 4.41 -2.74 15.03
C ALA A 65 4.18 -1.23 14.99
N GLU A 66 4.75 -0.55 14.02
CA GLU A 66 4.63 0.91 13.89
C GLU A 66 3.31 1.30 13.24
N HIS A 67 3.01 0.75 12.08
CA HIS A 67 1.86 1.17 11.27
C HIS A 67 0.51 0.64 11.78
N PHE A 68 0.43 -0.65 12.10
CA PHE A 68 -0.86 -1.27 12.44
C PHE A 68 -1.12 -1.43 13.94
N VAL A 69 -0.11 -1.36 14.79
CA VAL A 69 -0.28 -1.45 16.24
C VAL A 69 -0.26 -0.06 16.86
N LYS A 70 0.79 0.73 16.62
CA LYS A 70 0.93 2.07 17.19
C LYS A 70 -0.11 3.04 16.61
N ASP A 71 -0.32 2.99 15.30
CA ASP A 71 -1.22 3.87 14.55
C ASP A 71 -2.55 3.20 14.17
N ALA A 72 -2.99 2.18 14.90
CA ALA A 72 -4.20 1.43 14.62
C ALA A 72 -5.46 2.32 14.49
N GLY A 73 -5.62 3.33 15.36
CA GLY A 73 -6.74 4.26 15.30
C GLY A 73 -6.75 5.12 14.04
N PRO A 74 -5.70 5.87 13.72
CA PRO A 74 -5.55 6.61 12.47
C PRO A 74 -5.72 5.72 11.23
N SER A 75 -5.12 4.55 11.18
CA SER A 75 -5.24 3.60 10.07
C SER A 75 -6.67 3.13 9.85
N TRP A 76 -7.41 2.85 10.93
CA TRP A 76 -8.83 2.51 10.86
C TRP A 76 -9.69 3.65 10.30
N VAL A 77 -9.52 4.87 10.81
CA VAL A 77 -10.26 6.06 10.34
C VAL A 77 -9.99 6.31 8.86
N ARG A 78 -8.73 6.23 8.42
CA ARG A 78 -8.35 6.39 7.02
C ARG A 78 -8.99 5.33 6.14
N THR A 79 -8.91 4.05 6.53
CA THR A 79 -9.55 2.93 5.81
C THR A 79 -11.05 3.17 5.64
N ARG A 80 -11.74 3.56 6.70
CA ARG A 80 -13.17 3.91 6.61
C ARG A 80 -13.42 5.02 5.59
N TRP A 81 -12.69 6.11 5.64
CA TRP A 81 -12.88 7.23 4.72
C TRP A 81 -12.63 6.82 3.26
N CYS A 82 -11.65 5.97 3.00
CA CYS A 82 -11.39 5.44 1.66
C CYS A 82 -12.57 4.64 1.09
N PHE A 83 -13.36 3.96 1.93
CA PHE A 83 -14.50 3.17 1.46
C PHE A 83 -15.86 3.89 1.61
N GLU A 84 -15.98 4.88 2.49
CA GLU A 84 -17.23 5.63 2.71
C GLU A 84 -17.39 6.85 1.78
N HIS A 85 -16.28 7.43 1.28
CA HIS A 85 -16.30 8.67 0.51
C HIS A 85 -15.83 8.47 -0.93
N PRO A 86 -16.71 8.59 -1.95
CA PRO A 86 -16.34 8.32 -3.35
C PRO A 86 -15.17 9.17 -3.88
N SER A 87 -15.02 10.42 -3.44
CA SER A 87 -13.91 11.28 -3.88
C SER A 87 -12.56 10.80 -3.31
N ILE A 88 -12.53 10.35 -2.06
CA ILE A 88 -11.34 9.78 -1.42
C ILE A 88 -11.02 8.42 -2.04
N GLN A 89 -12.03 7.59 -2.29
CA GLN A 89 -11.86 6.32 -2.97
C GLN A 89 -11.26 6.50 -4.38
N GLY A 90 -11.71 7.51 -5.13
CA GLY A 90 -11.12 7.84 -6.42
C GLY A 90 -9.64 8.21 -6.33
N ALA A 91 -9.26 9.03 -5.34
CA ALA A 91 -7.87 9.39 -5.09
C ALA A 91 -7.03 8.16 -4.68
N MET A 92 -7.56 7.30 -3.82
CA MET A 92 -6.91 6.04 -3.43
C MET A 92 -6.64 5.15 -4.65
N TRP A 93 -7.57 5.01 -5.58
CA TRP A 93 -7.36 4.17 -6.77
C TRP A 93 -6.29 4.72 -7.70
N VAL A 94 -6.16 6.05 -7.83
CA VAL A 94 -5.06 6.66 -8.58
C VAL A 94 -3.73 6.31 -7.91
N LEU A 95 -3.60 6.52 -6.60
CA LEU A 95 -2.40 6.20 -5.84
C LEU A 95 -2.04 4.71 -5.94
N VAL A 96 -3.01 3.81 -5.76
CA VAL A 96 -2.81 2.36 -5.87
C VAL A 96 -2.25 1.96 -7.25
N ASN A 97 -2.76 2.55 -8.33
CA ASN A 97 -2.23 2.28 -9.68
C ASN A 97 -0.79 2.79 -9.86
N GLU A 98 -0.46 3.94 -9.31
CA GLU A 98 0.91 4.47 -9.31
C GLU A 98 1.87 3.57 -8.52
N GLN A 99 1.44 3.08 -7.36
CA GLN A 99 2.20 2.12 -6.56
C GLN A 99 2.42 0.80 -7.30
N VAL A 100 1.39 0.26 -7.96
CA VAL A 100 1.52 -0.95 -8.78
C VAL A 100 2.61 -0.79 -9.85
N GLU A 101 2.62 0.32 -10.59
CA GLU A 101 3.64 0.56 -11.61
C GLU A 101 5.04 0.72 -11.02
N THR A 102 5.17 1.39 -9.89
CA THR A 102 6.44 1.60 -9.19
C THR A 102 7.01 0.26 -8.70
N ILE A 103 6.19 -0.54 -8.02
CA ILE A 103 6.56 -1.88 -7.53
C ILE A 103 6.88 -2.81 -8.71
N ALA A 104 6.08 -2.79 -9.78
CA ALA A 104 6.31 -3.62 -10.95
C ALA A 104 7.68 -3.36 -11.59
N ARG A 105 8.08 -2.10 -11.72
CA ARG A 105 9.41 -1.73 -12.22
C ARG A 105 10.50 -2.22 -11.28
N ALA A 106 10.38 -1.98 -9.98
CA ALA A 106 11.35 -2.43 -8.99
C ALA A 106 11.53 -3.96 -8.99
N VAL A 107 10.42 -4.72 -9.08
CA VAL A 107 10.45 -6.19 -9.19
C VAL A 107 11.07 -6.65 -10.52
N SER A 108 10.68 -6.02 -11.63
CA SER A 108 11.22 -6.33 -12.96
C SER A 108 12.74 -6.17 -13.00
N ASP A 109 13.24 -5.04 -12.52
CA ASP A 109 14.66 -4.71 -12.54
C ASP A 109 15.47 -5.59 -11.58
N SER A 110 14.98 -5.76 -10.34
CA SER A 110 15.69 -6.53 -9.30
C SER A 110 15.75 -8.03 -9.64
N ARG A 111 14.70 -8.58 -10.23
CA ARG A 111 14.57 -10.01 -10.51
C ARG A 111 14.81 -10.39 -11.98
N ARG A 112 15.11 -9.40 -12.82
CA ARG A 112 15.31 -9.59 -14.28
C ARG A 112 14.16 -10.35 -14.94
N MET A 113 12.93 -10.10 -14.51
CA MET A 113 11.75 -10.72 -15.09
C MET A 113 11.05 -9.78 -16.07
N PRO A 114 10.29 -10.32 -17.06
CA PRO A 114 9.49 -9.49 -17.97
C PRO A 114 8.54 -8.56 -17.20
N LEU A 115 8.46 -7.29 -17.61
CA LEU A 115 7.66 -6.27 -16.95
C LEU A 115 6.17 -6.65 -16.85
N LEU A 116 5.62 -7.36 -17.86
CA LEU A 116 4.25 -7.87 -17.80
C LEU A 116 4.05 -8.79 -16.58
N ARG A 117 4.98 -9.70 -16.35
CA ARG A 117 4.91 -10.62 -15.19
C ARG A 117 5.03 -9.86 -13.87
N ALA A 118 5.96 -8.91 -13.80
CA ALA A 118 6.13 -8.05 -12.64
C ALA A 118 4.86 -7.22 -12.36
N ARG A 119 4.19 -6.67 -13.39
CA ARG A 119 2.90 -5.98 -13.26
C ARG A 119 1.80 -6.89 -12.71
N ILE A 120 1.71 -8.13 -13.18
CA ILE A 120 0.73 -9.10 -12.66
C ILE A 120 0.96 -9.34 -11.17
N LEU A 121 2.20 -9.59 -10.76
CA LEU A 121 2.55 -9.82 -9.36
C LEU A 121 2.29 -8.58 -8.49
N ALA A 122 2.73 -7.41 -8.93
CA ALA A 122 2.49 -6.15 -8.23
C ALA A 122 0.99 -5.84 -8.11
N SER A 123 0.22 -6.03 -9.18
CA SER A 123 -1.24 -5.85 -9.15
C SER A 123 -1.89 -6.83 -8.17
N ALA A 124 -1.52 -8.10 -8.21
CA ALA A 124 -2.07 -9.10 -7.30
C ALA A 124 -1.73 -8.78 -5.83
N THR A 125 -0.53 -8.27 -5.57
CA THR A 125 -0.10 -7.85 -4.23
C THR A 125 -0.91 -6.65 -3.74
N VAL A 126 -0.87 -5.54 -4.45
CA VAL A 126 -1.45 -4.27 -3.99
C VAL A 126 -2.98 -4.35 -3.93
N TRP A 127 -3.62 -4.88 -4.99
CA TRP A 127 -5.08 -5.07 -4.97
C TRP A 127 -5.53 -6.17 -4.01
N GLY A 128 -4.69 -7.17 -3.74
CA GLY A 128 -4.91 -8.15 -2.68
C GLY A 128 -4.97 -7.50 -1.30
N ILE A 129 -4.05 -6.59 -1.00
CA ILE A 129 -4.07 -5.80 0.24
C ILE A 129 -5.30 -4.90 0.30
N VAL A 130 -5.67 -4.23 -0.80
CA VAL A 130 -6.92 -3.44 -0.85
C VAL A 130 -8.16 -4.30 -0.58
N ALA A 131 -8.20 -5.54 -1.08
CA ALA A 131 -9.29 -6.48 -0.79
C ALA A 131 -9.34 -6.87 0.69
N VAL A 132 -8.18 -7.09 1.32
CA VAL A 132 -8.10 -7.34 2.76
C VAL A 132 -8.61 -6.14 3.56
N LEU A 133 -8.16 -4.92 3.23
CA LEU A 133 -8.62 -3.69 3.90
C LEU A 133 -10.13 -3.49 3.73
N ARG A 134 -10.69 -3.83 2.56
CA ARG A 134 -12.14 -3.80 2.36
C ARG A 134 -12.88 -4.80 3.26
N THR A 135 -12.39 -6.04 3.33
CA THR A 135 -12.97 -7.08 4.21
C THR A 135 -12.90 -6.64 5.67
N TRP A 136 -11.77 -6.08 6.08
CA TRP A 136 -11.58 -5.54 7.42
C TRP A 136 -12.58 -4.41 7.73
N TYR A 137 -12.78 -3.49 6.77
CA TYR A 137 -13.78 -2.44 6.87
C TYR A 137 -15.21 -3.00 6.98
N GLU A 138 -15.59 -3.97 6.13
CA GLU A 138 -16.92 -4.58 6.13
C GLU A 138 -17.22 -5.37 7.42
N GLN A 139 -16.20 -5.75 8.16
CA GLN A 139 -16.28 -6.42 9.45
C GLN A 139 -16.05 -5.47 10.65
N ASP A 140 -16.19 -4.15 10.45
CA ASP A 140 -15.98 -3.13 11.49
C ASP A 140 -14.64 -3.26 12.23
N GLY A 141 -13.58 -3.69 11.53
CA GLY A 141 -12.24 -3.84 12.09
C GLY A 141 -12.04 -5.11 12.93
N ALA A 142 -12.97 -6.06 12.91
CA ALA A 142 -12.94 -7.25 13.77
C ALA A 142 -12.08 -8.40 13.24
N SER A 143 -11.73 -8.43 11.94
CA SER A 143 -10.88 -9.50 11.39
C SER A 143 -9.42 -9.34 11.82
N ASP A 144 -8.68 -10.45 11.80
CA ASP A 144 -7.23 -10.45 12.00
C ASP A 144 -6.52 -9.96 10.72
N LEU A 145 -6.34 -8.64 10.63
CA LEU A 145 -5.74 -7.98 9.48
C LEU A 145 -4.37 -8.58 9.11
N ARG A 146 -3.56 -8.98 10.10
CA ARG A 146 -2.24 -9.57 9.87
C ARG A 146 -2.36 -10.95 9.22
N ALA A 147 -3.24 -11.79 9.73
CA ALA A 147 -3.50 -13.11 9.17
C ALA A 147 -4.07 -13.01 7.75
N ASP A 148 -4.96 -12.06 7.51
CA ASP A 148 -5.56 -11.83 6.18
C ASP A 148 -4.54 -11.34 5.15
N ILE A 149 -3.61 -10.44 5.53
CA ILE A 149 -2.47 -10.05 4.67
C ILE A 149 -1.56 -11.26 4.41
N GLY A 150 -1.30 -12.09 5.42
CA GLY A 150 -0.54 -13.32 5.28
C GLY A 150 -1.14 -14.27 4.24
N GLN A 151 -2.47 -14.38 4.15
CA GLN A 151 -3.13 -15.17 3.11
C GLN A 151 -2.86 -14.65 1.70
N VAL A 152 -2.79 -13.32 1.50
CA VAL A 152 -2.42 -12.73 0.20
C VAL A 152 -0.99 -13.15 -0.16
N ILE A 153 -0.05 -13.05 0.79
CA ILE A 153 1.35 -13.45 0.57
C ILE A 153 1.45 -14.93 0.18
N ASP A 154 0.72 -15.82 0.87
CA ASP A 154 0.70 -17.24 0.57
C ASP A 154 0.11 -17.55 -0.82
N MET A 155 -0.91 -16.81 -1.26
CA MET A 155 -1.46 -16.92 -2.61
C MET A 155 -0.44 -16.50 -3.67
N LEU A 156 0.30 -15.42 -3.42
CA LEU A 156 1.35 -14.94 -4.33
C LEU A 156 2.50 -15.95 -4.46
N ALA A 157 2.92 -16.57 -3.35
CA ALA A 157 3.92 -17.63 -3.36
C ALA A 157 3.54 -18.78 -4.31
N ARG A 158 2.28 -19.20 -4.28
CA ARG A 158 1.76 -20.25 -5.18
C ARG A 158 1.75 -19.80 -6.64
N LEU A 159 1.40 -18.55 -6.93
CA LEU A 159 1.43 -17.99 -8.29
C LEU A 159 2.86 -17.93 -8.87
N GLU A 160 3.86 -17.68 -8.05
CA GLU A 160 5.25 -17.71 -8.48
C GLU A 160 5.71 -19.14 -8.88
N GLN A 161 5.30 -20.14 -8.09
CA GLN A 161 5.70 -21.53 -8.28
C GLN A 161 5.02 -22.22 -9.48
N THR A 162 3.82 -21.79 -9.86
CA THR A 162 3.04 -22.39 -10.96
C THR A 162 3.48 -21.94 -12.34
N SER A 163 4.52 -21.13 -12.49
CA SER A 163 5.05 -20.78 -13.80
C SER A 163 5.85 -21.94 -14.36
N PRO A 164 5.48 -22.52 -15.51
CA PRO A 164 6.28 -23.57 -16.16
C PRO A 164 7.65 -22.98 -16.48
N GLY A 165 8.69 -23.70 -16.03
CA GLY A 165 10.06 -23.42 -16.42
C GLY A 165 10.17 -23.41 -17.95
N SER A 166 10.84 -22.40 -18.47
CA SER A 166 11.26 -22.32 -19.88
C SER A 166 12.30 -23.35 -20.19
#